data_0f9495cf1c10ba809044f6f78ebf752a
#
_entry.id   0f9495cf1c10ba809044f6f78ebf752a
#
_cell.length_a   1.000
_cell.length_b   1.000
_cell.length_c   1.000
_cell.angle_alpha   90.00
_cell.angle_beta   90.00
_cell.angle_gamma   90.00
#
_symmetry.space_group_name_H-M   'P 1'
#
loop_
_entity.id
_entity.type
_entity.pdbx_description
1 polymer ?
#
loop_
_entity_poly.entity_id
_entity_poly.type
_entity_poly.pdbx_seq_one_letter_code
_entity_poly.pdbx_strand_id
1 'polypeptide(L)'
;MSSTPALRLTPVQWLVCTIAAIGFAFDIYELLMLPLIIKPAMAALSAPLVEEAIKAGMERPAAMALWLPGGANYVKWARVLFFVPALAGGIFGLWGGWLTDRLGRRRVLTFSILLYAFGACAAGFSTSLYHLLFFRCCVFVGVCVEFVAAVAWLAELFPNHEQREKVLGWTQAFSSLGGLLVAGMNILAGKIAEDLPAIHSGHEAWRYTLISGVIPALPLLLIRPFLPESPEWQKKKEAGTLRRPSIAELFSPALRKTTIVTTLVFAASYGIAFGAIQQLPQILGAQALGTPKESGHQQVLAAAKAKAGEPKGKNKETGKPEYTPDQKKAAGNESDAVVAGVTLWQELGGLLGRALLAILALKIVSRRSLLRVFQIPALIVVPALFYWIGGALQSESLTMIKFGIFMAGVLTVGQFSFWGNYIPLVFPVHLRGTGESFAANIGGRIIGTAAAFITISLATGPGQMAVVGACVAGAYALVGTILTGMLPEPSPTDEH
;
A
#
# COMPACT_ATOMS: atom_id res chain seq x y z
N MET A 1 23.66 -22.73 30.43
CA MET A 1 23.18 -22.05 29.23
C MET A 1 24.27 -22.14 28.17
N SER A 2 24.27 -23.16 27.33
CA SER A 2 25.20 -23.30 26.22
C SER A 2 24.75 -22.37 25.11
N SER A 3 25.53 -21.34 24.84
CA SER A 3 25.35 -20.48 23.66
C SER A 3 25.56 -21.33 22.41
N THR A 4 24.47 -21.78 21.80
CA THR A 4 24.51 -22.37 20.44
C THR A 4 25.17 -21.32 19.52
N PRO A 5 26.23 -21.64 18.76
CA PRO A 5 26.87 -20.69 17.88
C PRO A 5 25.85 -20.17 16.89
N ALA A 6 25.75 -18.84 16.76
CA ALA A 6 24.89 -18.21 15.79
C ALA A 6 25.20 -18.79 14.40
N LEU A 7 24.31 -19.62 13.85
CA LEU A 7 24.46 -20.20 12.52
C LEU A 7 24.58 -19.05 11.52
N ARG A 8 25.78 -18.87 10.98
CA ARG A 8 26.05 -17.87 9.95
C ARG A 8 25.29 -18.26 8.68
N LEU A 9 24.55 -17.30 8.11
CA LEU A 9 23.87 -17.49 6.83
C LEU A 9 24.90 -17.76 5.72
N THR A 10 24.60 -18.72 4.87
CA THR A 10 25.39 -18.99 3.66
C THR A 10 25.22 -17.84 2.64
N PRO A 11 26.15 -17.67 1.68
CA PRO A 11 25.99 -16.64 0.63
C PRO A 11 24.67 -16.77 -0.16
N VAL A 12 24.20 -18.01 -0.41
CA VAL A 12 22.93 -18.27 -1.08
C VAL A 12 21.75 -17.82 -0.21
N GLN A 13 21.78 -18.09 1.09
CA GLN A 13 20.75 -17.63 2.02
C GLN A 13 20.71 -16.11 2.12
N TRP A 14 21.86 -15.44 2.12
CA TRP A 14 21.94 -13.99 2.05
C TRP A 14 21.33 -13.43 0.76
N LEU A 15 21.63 -14.05 -0.39
CA LEU A 15 21.06 -13.69 -1.68
C LEU A 15 19.52 -13.81 -1.65
N VAL A 16 19.00 -14.91 -1.11
CA VAL A 16 17.57 -15.14 -0.95
C VAL A 16 16.92 -14.08 -0.07
N CYS A 17 17.51 -13.77 1.09
CA CYS A 17 17.02 -12.72 1.98
C CYS A 17 16.99 -11.35 1.30
N THR A 18 18.04 -11.01 0.56
CA THR A 18 18.13 -9.74 -0.17
C THR A 18 17.03 -9.63 -1.22
N ILE A 19 16.80 -10.69 -1.99
CA ILE A 19 15.77 -10.72 -3.03
C ILE A 19 14.37 -10.62 -2.42
N ALA A 20 14.10 -11.36 -1.35
CA ALA A 20 12.83 -11.26 -0.66
C ALA A 20 12.60 -9.87 -0.05
N ALA A 21 13.63 -9.25 0.52
CA ALA A 21 13.56 -7.89 1.04
C ALA A 21 13.27 -6.87 -0.06
N ILE A 22 13.90 -7.02 -1.24
CA ILE A 22 13.59 -6.21 -2.43
C ILE A 22 12.13 -6.44 -2.85
N GLY A 23 11.69 -7.68 -2.98
CA GLY A 23 10.29 -8.01 -3.34
C GLY A 23 9.31 -7.33 -2.41
N PHE A 24 9.42 -7.53 -1.10
CA PHE A 24 8.55 -6.88 -0.12
C PHE A 24 8.62 -5.34 -0.13
N ALA A 25 9.77 -4.75 -0.45
CA ALA A 25 9.88 -3.31 -0.62
C ALA A 25 9.06 -2.86 -1.83
N PHE A 26 9.09 -3.62 -2.92
CA PHE A 26 8.35 -3.24 -4.12
C PHE A 26 6.85 -3.57 -4.06
N ASP A 27 6.42 -4.52 -3.25
CA ASP A 27 5.01 -4.68 -2.90
C ASP A 27 4.44 -3.38 -2.32
N ILE A 28 5.14 -2.79 -1.36
CA ILE A 28 4.73 -1.52 -0.74
C ILE A 28 4.86 -0.35 -1.72
N TYR A 29 5.91 -0.34 -2.55
CA TYR A 29 6.08 0.63 -3.62
C TYR A 29 4.84 0.71 -4.52
N GLU A 30 4.38 -0.44 -5.02
CA GLU A 30 3.22 -0.52 -5.90
C GLU A 30 1.90 -0.17 -5.21
N LEU A 31 1.76 -0.53 -3.94
CA LEU A 31 0.58 -0.19 -3.14
C LEU A 31 0.44 1.31 -2.92
N LEU A 32 1.55 1.97 -2.59
CA LEU A 32 1.56 3.39 -2.25
C LEU A 32 1.59 4.31 -3.47
N MET A 33 1.81 3.77 -4.65
CA MET A 33 1.86 4.54 -5.88
C MET A 33 0.53 5.24 -6.18
N LEU A 34 -0.61 4.52 -6.11
CA LEU A 34 -1.92 5.07 -6.46
C LEU A 34 -2.32 6.30 -5.62
N PRO A 35 -2.21 6.31 -4.28
CA PRO A 35 -2.51 7.48 -3.47
C PRO A 35 -1.77 8.75 -3.91
N LEU A 36 -0.52 8.59 -4.36
CA LEU A 36 0.32 9.71 -4.80
C LEU A 36 -0.07 10.24 -6.19
N ILE A 37 -0.44 9.34 -7.12
CA ILE A 37 -0.64 9.71 -8.51
C ILE A 37 -2.11 9.94 -8.90
N ILE A 38 -3.07 9.56 -8.05
CA ILE A 38 -4.50 9.52 -8.45
C ILE A 38 -5.03 10.88 -8.92
N LYS A 39 -4.65 11.98 -8.28
CA LYS A 39 -5.10 13.32 -8.66
C LYS A 39 -4.60 13.73 -10.04
N PRO A 40 -3.28 13.74 -10.31
CA PRO A 40 -2.78 14.11 -11.64
C PRO A 40 -3.21 13.14 -12.72
N ALA A 41 -3.30 11.84 -12.44
CA ALA A 41 -3.80 10.84 -13.38
C ALA A 41 -5.27 11.05 -13.74
N MET A 42 -6.12 11.32 -12.74
CA MET A 42 -7.54 11.63 -12.98
C MET A 42 -7.71 12.90 -13.80
N ALA A 43 -6.95 13.95 -13.51
CA ALA A 43 -7.00 15.20 -14.27
C ALA A 43 -6.61 14.99 -15.74
N ALA A 44 -5.52 14.25 -15.98
CA ALA A 44 -5.04 13.97 -17.34
C ALA A 44 -5.99 13.07 -18.14
N LEU A 45 -6.40 11.94 -17.54
CA LEU A 45 -7.21 10.94 -18.25
C LEU A 45 -8.70 11.31 -18.38
N SER A 46 -9.19 12.27 -17.58
CA SER A 46 -10.56 12.79 -17.72
C SER A 46 -10.67 13.96 -18.73
N ALA A 47 -9.57 14.54 -19.17
CA ALA A 47 -9.61 15.70 -20.08
C ALA A 47 -10.45 15.45 -21.35
N PRO A 48 -10.35 14.30 -22.06
CA PRO A 48 -11.20 14.00 -23.20
C PRO A 48 -12.69 13.93 -22.83
N LEU A 49 -13.02 13.39 -21.65
CA LEU A 49 -14.41 13.24 -21.18
C LEU A 49 -15.01 14.61 -20.79
N VAL A 50 -14.19 15.53 -20.28
CA VAL A 50 -14.58 16.92 -20.03
C VAL A 50 -14.91 17.62 -21.34
N GLU A 51 -14.07 17.49 -22.37
CA GLU A 51 -14.33 18.09 -23.68
C GLU A 51 -15.57 17.51 -24.37
N GLU A 52 -15.83 16.20 -24.20
CA GLU A 52 -17.06 15.56 -24.67
C GLU A 52 -18.30 16.13 -23.98
N ALA A 53 -18.27 16.31 -22.65
CA ALA A 53 -19.35 16.93 -21.89
C ALA A 53 -19.62 18.38 -22.33
N ILE A 54 -18.57 19.14 -22.64
CA ILE A 54 -18.69 20.52 -23.17
C ILE A 54 -19.36 20.51 -24.56
N LYS A 55 -18.96 19.60 -25.43
CA LYS A 55 -19.59 19.42 -26.75
C LYS A 55 -21.06 19.02 -26.63
N ALA A 56 -21.43 18.29 -25.59
CA ALA A 56 -22.82 17.92 -25.26
C ALA A 56 -23.63 19.08 -24.63
N GLY A 57 -23.08 20.30 -24.53
CA GLY A 57 -23.78 21.48 -24.05
C GLY A 57 -23.57 21.80 -22.56
N MET A 58 -22.67 21.10 -21.88
CA MET A 58 -22.35 21.44 -20.48
C MET A 58 -21.37 22.62 -20.43
N GLU A 59 -21.59 23.55 -19.53
CA GLU A 59 -20.62 24.62 -19.29
C GLU A 59 -19.27 24.08 -18.80
N ARG A 60 -18.16 24.62 -19.31
CA ARG A 60 -16.80 24.16 -18.96
C ARG A 60 -16.53 24.09 -17.46
N PRO A 61 -16.91 25.11 -16.62
CA PRO A 61 -16.71 25.03 -15.17
C PRO A 61 -17.48 23.89 -14.52
N ALA A 62 -18.70 23.62 -14.97
CA ALA A 62 -19.55 22.52 -14.47
C ALA A 62 -18.96 21.15 -14.86
N ALA A 63 -18.56 20.98 -16.14
CA ALA A 63 -17.93 19.75 -16.63
C ALA A 63 -16.64 19.45 -15.86
N MET A 64 -15.77 20.43 -15.64
CA MET A 64 -14.54 20.26 -14.86
C MET A 64 -14.82 19.95 -13.39
N ALA A 65 -15.83 20.54 -12.78
CA ALA A 65 -16.16 20.34 -11.37
C ALA A 65 -16.50 18.86 -11.04
N LEU A 66 -17.03 18.12 -12.01
CA LEU A 66 -17.34 16.69 -11.84
C LEU A 66 -16.07 15.81 -11.65
N TRP A 67 -14.92 16.27 -12.15
CA TRP A 67 -13.65 15.54 -12.13
C TRP A 67 -12.62 16.10 -11.13
N LEU A 68 -12.96 17.18 -10.42
CA LEU A 68 -12.17 17.63 -9.29
C LEU A 68 -12.43 16.77 -8.05
N PRO A 69 -11.46 16.65 -7.12
CA PRO A 69 -11.67 15.98 -5.85
C PRO A 69 -12.95 16.43 -5.15
N GLY A 70 -13.81 15.46 -4.79
CA GLY A 70 -15.17 15.72 -4.30
C GLY A 70 -16.25 15.79 -5.39
N GLY A 71 -15.91 15.89 -6.66
CA GLY A 71 -16.86 15.79 -7.78
C GLY A 71 -17.36 14.37 -7.99
N ALA A 72 -18.58 14.22 -8.52
CA ALA A 72 -19.25 12.93 -8.63
C ALA A 72 -18.44 11.88 -9.42
N ASN A 73 -17.88 12.28 -10.57
CA ASN A 73 -17.07 11.39 -11.40
C ASN A 73 -15.73 11.07 -10.75
N TYR A 74 -15.08 12.05 -10.11
CA TYR A 74 -13.85 11.81 -9.36
C TYR A 74 -14.08 10.78 -8.24
N VAL A 75 -15.09 10.98 -7.41
CA VAL A 75 -15.43 10.08 -6.29
C VAL A 75 -15.74 8.67 -6.81
N LYS A 76 -16.51 8.56 -7.90
CA LYS A 76 -16.80 7.27 -8.55
C LYS A 76 -15.52 6.54 -8.96
N TRP A 77 -14.65 7.20 -9.72
CA TRP A 77 -13.44 6.59 -10.25
C TRP A 77 -12.36 6.36 -9.19
N ALA A 78 -12.24 7.25 -8.20
CA ALA A 78 -11.35 7.03 -7.08
C ALA A 78 -11.72 5.76 -6.31
N ARG A 79 -13.02 5.56 -6.00
CA ARG A 79 -13.51 4.31 -5.39
C ARG A 79 -13.17 3.09 -6.22
N VAL A 80 -13.40 3.14 -7.54
CA VAL A 80 -13.12 2.04 -8.46
C VAL A 80 -11.63 1.73 -8.50
N LEU A 81 -10.77 2.74 -8.65
CA LEU A 81 -9.31 2.57 -8.76
C LEU A 81 -8.65 2.07 -7.45
N PHE A 82 -9.23 2.37 -6.29
CA PHE A 82 -8.74 1.82 -5.02
C PHE A 82 -9.27 0.41 -4.76
N PHE A 83 -10.55 0.15 -5.01
CA PHE A 83 -11.19 -1.08 -4.55
C PHE A 83 -11.16 -2.22 -5.56
N VAL A 84 -11.39 -1.96 -6.85
CA VAL A 84 -11.45 -3.04 -7.86
C VAL A 84 -10.12 -3.76 -8.04
N PRO A 85 -8.95 -3.07 -8.10
CA PRO A 85 -7.66 -3.75 -8.10
C PRO A 85 -7.41 -4.58 -6.83
N ALA A 86 -7.79 -4.05 -5.65
CA ALA A 86 -7.66 -4.77 -4.40
C ALA A 86 -8.56 -6.03 -4.37
N LEU A 87 -9.77 -5.94 -4.90
CA LEU A 87 -10.68 -7.08 -5.06
C LEU A 87 -10.09 -8.13 -6.03
N ALA A 88 -9.60 -7.69 -7.19
CA ALA A 88 -8.95 -8.58 -8.16
C ALA A 88 -7.73 -9.27 -7.55
N GLY A 89 -6.84 -8.51 -6.91
CA GLY A 89 -5.67 -9.05 -6.21
C GLY A 89 -6.06 -10.02 -5.09
N GLY A 90 -7.08 -9.69 -4.30
CA GLY A 90 -7.59 -10.56 -3.23
C GLY A 90 -8.12 -11.90 -3.74
N ILE A 91 -8.94 -11.89 -4.81
CA ILE A 91 -9.51 -13.11 -5.41
C ILE A 91 -8.42 -13.94 -6.08
N PHE A 92 -7.65 -13.35 -6.98
CA PHE A 92 -6.60 -14.07 -7.72
C PHE A 92 -5.39 -14.42 -6.85
N GLY A 93 -5.12 -13.63 -5.80
CA GLY A 93 -4.10 -13.96 -4.79
C GLY A 93 -4.37 -15.26 -4.03
N LEU A 94 -5.65 -15.61 -3.81
CA LEU A 94 -6.01 -16.92 -3.25
C LEU A 94 -5.54 -18.07 -4.15
N TRP A 95 -5.64 -17.93 -5.47
CA TRP A 95 -5.12 -18.92 -6.42
C TRP A 95 -3.59 -18.92 -6.47
N GLY A 96 -2.95 -17.81 -6.08
CA GLY A 96 -1.50 -17.70 -5.98
C GLY A 96 -0.87 -18.77 -5.08
N GLY A 97 -1.48 -19.04 -3.93
CA GLY A 97 -1.06 -20.13 -3.04
C GLY A 97 -1.12 -21.50 -3.73
N TRP A 98 -2.22 -21.80 -4.40
CA TRP A 98 -2.38 -23.03 -5.18
C TRP A 98 -1.37 -23.13 -6.35
N LEU A 99 -1.14 -22.02 -7.07
CA LEU A 99 -0.12 -21.97 -8.13
C LEU A 99 1.28 -22.20 -7.56
N THR A 100 1.58 -21.60 -6.41
CA THR A 100 2.86 -21.75 -5.71
C THR A 100 3.15 -23.21 -5.35
N ASP A 101 2.14 -23.93 -4.88
CA ASP A 101 2.28 -25.35 -4.56
C ASP A 101 2.41 -26.22 -5.80
N ARG A 102 1.75 -25.87 -6.90
CA ARG A 102 1.75 -26.68 -8.14
C ARG A 102 2.98 -26.42 -9.03
N LEU A 103 3.36 -25.16 -9.22
CA LEU A 103 4.39 -24.75 -10.19
C LEU A 103 5.77 -24.56 -9.55
N GLY A 104 5.85 -24.47 -8.22
CA GLY A 104 7.06 -24.17 -7.45
C GLY A 104 7.15 -22.70 -7.07
N ARG A 105 7.81 -22.45 -5.93
CA ARG A 105 7.87 -21.09 -5.32
C ARG A 105 8.62 -20.12 -6.21
N ARG A 106 9.78 -20.53 -6.71
CA ARG A 106 10.63 -19.69 -7.57
C ARG A 106 9.94 -19.26 -8.86
N ARG A 107 9.21 -20.18 -9.51
CA ARG A 107 8.52 -19.86 -10.77
C ARG A 107 7.40 -18.85 -10.55
N VAL A 108 6.54 -19.09 -9.57
CA VAL A 108 5.40 -18.23 -9.27
C VAL A 108 5.88 -16.85 -8.85
N LEU A 109 6.88 -16.78 -7.96
CA LEU A 109 7.52 -15.53 -7.56
C LEU A 109 8.00 -14.71 -8.77
N THR A 110 8.66 -15.37 -9.73
CA THR A 110 9.16 -14.66 -10.91
C THR A 110 8.05 -14.15 -11.81
N PHE A 111 7.02 -14.95 -12.08
CA PHE A 111 5.91 -14.53 -12.94
C PHE A 111 5.08 -13.43 -12.29
N SER A 112 4.90 -13.45 -10.97
CA SER A 112 4.18 -12.41 -10.25
C SER A 112 4.91 -11.08 -10.28
N ILE A 113 6.24 -11.08 -10.10
CA ILE A 113 7.08 -9.89 -10.21
C ILE A 113 7.02 -9.30 -11.63
N LEU A 114 7.13 -10.13 -12.66
CA LEU A 114 6.98 -9.68 -14.04
C LEU A 114 5.60 -9.07 -14.28
N LEU A 115 4.55 -9.71 -13.79
CA LEU A 115 3.17 -9.24 -13.98
C LEU A 115 2.97 -7.85 -13.39
N TYR A 116 3.39 -7.61 -12.13
CA TYR A 116 3.18 -6.29 -11.54
C TYR A 116 4.10 -5.22 -12.13
N ALA A 117 5.36 -5.55 -12.40
CA ALA A 117 6.31 -4.58 -12.94
C ALA A 117 5.94 -4.13 -14.37
N PHE A 118 5.60 -5.06 -15.26
CA PHE A 118 5.10 -4.72 -16.58
C PHE A 118 3.72 -4.05 -16.51
N GLY A 119 2.86 -4.47 -15.59
CA GLY A 119 1.57 -3.83 -15.35
C GLY A 119 1.72 -2.38 -14.93
N ALA A 120 2.65 -2.07 -14.00
CA ALA A 120 2.93 -0.70 -13.57
C ALA A 120 3.52 0.15 -14.71
N CYS A 121 4.49 -0.40 -15.45
CA CYS A 121 5.05 0.27 -16.60
C CYS A 121 3.96 0.59 -17.65
N ALA A 122 3.13 -0.39 -18.02
CA ALA A 122 2.05 -0.21 -18.99
C ALA A 122 0.99 0.79 -18.48
N ALA A 123 0.74 0.84 -17.17
CA ALA A 123 -0.16 1.83 -16.57
C ALA A 123 0.30 3.27 -16.83
N GLY A 124 1.62 3.52 -16.90
CA GLY A 124 2.18 4.84 -17.26
C GLY A 124 1.82 5.28 -18.68
N PHE A 125 1.56 4.34 -19.58
CA PHE A 125 1.11 4.62 -20.96
C PHE A 125 -0.41 4.62 -21.13
N SER A 126 -1.17 4.61 -20.05
CA SER A 126 -2.63 4.62 -20.12
C SER A 126 -3.17 5.88 -20.79
N THR A 127 -4.16 5.70 -21.68
CA THR A 127 -4.87 6.77 -22.40
C THR A 127 -6.30 6.97 -21.90
N SER A 128 -6.78 6.08 -21.02
CA SER A 128 -8.11 6.15 -20.42
C SER A 128 -8.09 5.61 -18.99
N LEU A 129 -9.10 5.97 -18.21
CA LEU A 129 -9.29 5.45 -16.84
C LEU A 129 -9.50 3.94 -16.82
N TYR A 130 -10.09 3.35 -17.88
CA TYR A 130 -10.26 1.90 -18.00
C TYR A 130 -8.92 1.19 -18.24
N HIS A 131 -8.02 1.75 -19.05
CA HIS A 131 -6.67 1.21 -19.23
C HIS A 131 -5.90 1.26 -17.89
N LEU A 132 -5.94 2.39 -17.19
CA LEU A 132 -5.32 2.52 -15.89
C LEU A 132 -5.88 1.47 -14.90
N LEU A 133 -7.21 1.31 -14.84
CA LEU A 133 -7.85 0.31 -13.99
C LEU A 133 -7.39 -1.12 -14.32
N PHE A 134 -7.37 -1.49 -15.59
CA PHE A 134 -6.95 -2.83 -16.03
C PHE A 134 -5.50 -3.13 -15.58
N PHE A 135 -4.57 -2.22 -15.88
CA PHE A 135 -3.18 -2.43 -15.50
C PHE A 135 -2.98 -2.40 -13.98
N ARG A 136 -3.73 -1.59 -13.25
CA ARG A 136 -3.74 -1.62 -11.78
C ARG A 136 -4.25 -2.95 -11.24
N CYS A 137 -5.25 -3.59 -11.87
CA CYS A 137 -5.66 -4.95 -11.51
C CYS A 137 -4.52 -5.95 -11.74
N CYS A 138 -3.80 -5.87 -12.88
CA CYS A 138 -2.64 -6.72 -13.15
C CYS A 138 -1.54 -6.55 -12.07
N VAL A 139 -1.26 -5.29 -11.69
CA VAL A 139 -0.30 -4.97 -10.62
C VAL A 139 -0.72 -5.64 -9.31
N PHE A 140 -1.96 -5.44 -8.87
CA PHE A 140 -2.42 -5.99 -7.59
C PHE A 140 -2.45 -7.52 -7.58
N VAL A 141 -2.83 -8.16 -8.69
CA VAL A 141 -2.75 -9.62 -8.81
C VAL A 141 -1.30 -10.10 -8.65
N GLY A 142 -0.35 -9.45 -9.34
CA GLY A 142 1.07 -9.77 -9.22
C GLY A 142 1.59 -9.64 -7.78
N VAL A 143 1.34 -8.50 -7.14
CA VAL A 143 1.74 -8.21 -5.75
C VAL A 143 1.13 -9.22 -4.77
N CYS A 144 -0.15 -9.55 -4.91
CA CYS A 144 -0.82 -10.48 -3.98
C CYS A 144 -0.31 -11.91 -4.11
N VAL A 145 0.03 -12.35 -5.32
CA VAL A 145 0.61 -13.67 -5.58
C VAL A 145 2.08 -13.71 -5.13
N GLU A 146 2.83 -12.65 -5.38
CA GLU A 146 4.24 -12.51 -4.99
C GLU A 146 4.40 -12.65 -3.48
N PHE A 147 3.64 -11.90 -2.69
CA PHE A 147 3.71 -11.93 -1.23
C PHE A 147 3.56 -13.36 -0.68
N VAL A 148 2.56 -14.11 -1.13
CA VAL A 148 2.32 -15.49 -0.71
C VAL A 148 3.49 -16.42 -1.09
N ALA A 149 3.98 -16.28 -2.33
CA ALA A 149 5.08 -17.11 -2.82
C ALA A 149 6.39 -16.83 -2.07
N ALA A 150 6.70 -15.55 -1.78
CA ALA A 150 7.90 -15.13 -1.10
C ALA A 150 7.95 -15.61 0.36
N VAL A 151 6.85 -15.46 1.10
CA VAL A 151 6.79 -15.90 2.50
C VAL A 151 6.88 -17.43 2.60
N ALA A 152 6.14 -18.16 1.77
CA ALA A 152 6.23 -19.62 1.73
C ALA A 152 7.65 -20.08 1.39
N TRP A 153 8.29 -19.46 0.41
CA TRP A 153 9.65 -19.78 0.01
C TRP A 153 10.68 -19.56 1.12
N LEU A 154 10.61 -18.37 1.79
CA LEU A 154 11.47 -18.07 2.93
C LEU A 154 11.25 -19.06 4.08
N ALA A 155 10.01 -19.37 4.42
CA ALA A 155 9.68 -20.28 5.50
C ALA A 155 10.26 -21.71 5.28
N GLU A 156 10.32 -22.18 4.02
CA GLU A 156 10.84 -23.47 3.65
C GLU A 156 12.38 -23.52 3.51
N LEU A 157 13.02 -22.39 3.19
CA LEU A 157 14.49 -22.32 3.08
C LEU A 157 15.20 -22.18 4.43
N PHE A 158 14.47 -21.81 5.49
CA PHE A 158 14.99 -21.66 6.84
C PHE A 158 14.26 -22.61 7.82
N PRO A 159 14.69 -23.90 7.90
CA PRO A 159 14.03 -24.88 8.75
C PRO A 159 14.19 -24.60 10.25
N ASN A 160 15.27 -23.91 10.66
CA ASN A 160 15.46 -23.48 12.05
C ASN A 160 14.50 -22.35 12.40
N HIS A 161 13.67 -22.55 13.45
CA HIS A 161 12.62 -21.63 13.87
C HIS A 161 13.16 -20.23 14.19
N GLU A 162 14.22 -20.12 15.00
CA GLU A 162 14.80 -18.82 15.39
C GLU A 162 15.38 -18.08 14.20
N GLN A 163 16.05 -18.80 13.29
CA GLN A 163 16.59 -18.24 12.05
C GLN A 163 15.46 -17.74 11.14
N ARG A 164 14.40 -18.54 10.99
CA ARG A 164 13.23 -18.22 10.17
C ARG A 164 12.51 -16.96 10.69
N GLU A 165 12.26 -16.86 12.00
CA GLU A 165 11.64 -15.66 12.59
C GLU A 165 12.49 -14.41 12.35
N LYS A 166 13.80 -14.50 12.55
CA LYS A 166 14.72 -13.38 12.28
C LYS A 166 14.69 -12.97 10.82
N VAL A 167 14.79 -13.93 9.90
CA VAL A 167 14.80 -13.66 8.45
C VAL A 167 13.46 -13.05 8.01
N LEU A 168 12.33 -13.63 8.38
CA LEU A 168 11.01 -13.10 8.03
C LEU A 168 10.79 -11.71 8.64
N GLY A 169 11.16 -11.49 9.89
CA GLY A 169 11.02 -10.19 10.55
C GLY A 169 11.85 -9.10 9.87
N TRP A 170 13.12 -9.36 9.59
CA TRP A 170 13.99 -8.36 8.97
C TRP A 170 13.68 -8.12 7.50
N THR A 171 13.42 -9.15 6.70
CA THR A 171 13.05 -8.97 5.29
C THR A 171 11.77 -8.16 5.14
N GLN A 172 10.79 -8.39 6.01
CA GLN A 172 9.56 -7.58 6.03
C GLN A 172 9.79 -6.16 6.56
N ALA A 173 10.73 -5.95 7.49
CA ALA A 173 11.07 -4.60 7.94
C ALA A 173 11.56 -3.72 6.77
N PHE A 174 12.34 -4.31 5.85
CA PHE A 174 12.80 -3.61 4.65
C PHE A 174 11.67 -3.19 3.69
N SER A 175 10.47 -3.73 3.82
CA SER A 175 9.34 -3.34 2.96
C SER A 175 8.97 -1.85 3.09
N SER A 176 9.23 -1.20 4.25
CA SER A 176 9.05 0.26 4.40
C SER A 176 9.97 1.08 3.50
N LEU A 177 11.09 0.53 3.01
CA LEU A 177 11.93 1.20 2.01
C LEU A 177 11.16 1.43 0.70
N GLY A 178 10.21 0.54 0.35
CA GLY A 178 9.35 0.71 -0.81
C GLY A 178 8.54 2.00 -0.77
N GLY A 179 7.96 2.32 0.38
CA GLY A 179 7.25 3.57 0.59
C GLY A 179 8.16 4.80 0.48
N LEU A 180 9.37 4.74 1.04
CA LEU A 180 10.36 5.81 0.90
C LEU A 180 10.79 5.97 -0.58
N LEU A 181 11.01 4.87 -1.28
CA LEU A 181 11.42 4.88 -2.69
C LEU A 181 10.33 5.46 -3.59
N VAL A 182 9.06 5.07 -3.43
CA VAL A 182 7.97 5.58 -4.29
C VAL A 182 7.72 7.07 -4.03
N ALA A 183 7.77 7.52 -2.77
CA ALA A 183 7.64 8.94 -2.45
C ALA A 183 8.81 9.75 -3.02
N GLY A 184 10.04 9.26 -2.87
CA GLY A 184 11.24 9.86 -3.48
C GLY A 184 11.15 9.89 -5.01
N MET A 185 10.70 8.79 -5.62
CA MET A 185 10.54 8.71 -7.08
C MET A 185 9.45 9.64 -7.62
N ASN A 186 8.35 9.80 -6.89
CA ASN A 186 7.31 10.76 -7.25
C ASN A 186 7.83 12.21 -7.20
N ILE A 187 8.64 12.54 -6.19
CA ILE A 187 9.30 13.85 -6.10
C ILE A 187 10.29 14.03 -7.26
N LEU A 188 11.09 13.02 -7.55
CA LEU A 188 12.07 13.06 -8.63
C LEU A 188 11.38 13.21 -9.98
N ALA A 189 10.36 12.40 -10.26
CA ALA A 189 9.56 12.48 -11.48
C ALA A 189 8.97 13.89 -11.69
N GLY A 190 8.49 14.53 -10.62
CA GLY A 190 8.00 15.92 -10.67
C GLY A 190 9.07 16.93 -11.08
N LYS A 191 10.35 16.66 -10.79
CA LYS A 191 11.47 17.57 -11.13
C LYS A 191 12.02 17.35 -12.53
N ILE A 192 12.09 16.11 -13.00
CA ILE A 192 12.78 15.75 -14.24
C ILE A 192 11.82 15.36 -15.37
N ALA A 193 10.51 15.43 -15.16
CA ALA A 193 9.53 14.99 -16.16
C ALA A 193 9.70 15.69 -17.53
N GLU A 194 10.07 16.94 -17.52
CA GLU A 194 10.27 17.77 -18.76
C GLU A 194 11.54 17.38 -19.52
N ASP A 195 12.52 16.79 -18.84
CA ASP A 195 13.78 16.30 -19.44
C ASP A 195 13.64 14.87 -20.01
N LEU A 196 12.55 14.18 -19.70
CA LEU A 196 12.32 12.81 -20.14
C LEU A 196 11.54 12.79 -21.48
N PRO A 197 11.61 11.71 -22.27
CA PRO A 197 10.85 11.57 -23.50
C PRO A 197 9.34 11.76 -23.26
N ALA A 198 8.67 12.57 -24.08
CA ALA A 198 7.25 12.83 -23.97
C ALA A 198 6.42 11.54 -24.13
N ILE A 199 5.42 11.35 -23.28
CA ILE A 199 4.45 10.25 -23.37
C ILE A 199 3.11 10.87 -23.79
N HIS A 200 2.55 10.43 -24.94
CA HIS A 200 1.34 10.99 -25.52
C HIS A 200 1.39 12.53 -25.66
N SER A 201 2.54 13.04 -26.13
CA SER A 201 2.80 14.46 -26.32
C SER A 201 2.78 15.29 -25.02
N GLY A 202 2.95 14.66 -23.86
CA GLY A 202 2.98 15.29 -22.54
C GLY A 202 4.12 14.80 -21.67
N HIS A 203 4.43 15.57 -20.62
CA HIS A 203 5.46 15.27 -19.63
C HIS A 203 4.84 15.20 -18.23
N GLU A 204 3.78 14.35 -18.07
CA GLU A 204 3.09 14.21 -16.80
C GLU A 204 3.90 13.33 -15.83
N ALA A 205 4.32 13.89 -14.69
CA ALA A 205 5.14 13.23 -13.68
C ALA A 205 4.57 11.88 -13.20
N TRP A 206 3.25 11.77 -13.07
CA TRP A 206 2.58 10.54 -12.63
C TRP A 206 2.85 9.34 -13.55
N ARG A 207 3.06 9.56 -14.86
CA ARG A 207 3.39 8.50 -15.82
C ARG A 207 4.76 7.92 -15.53
N TYR A 208 5.75 8.77 -15.34
CA TYR A 208 7.13 8.33 -15.02
C TYR A 208 7.21 7.67 -13.65
N THR A 209 6.41 8.13 -12.68
CA THR A 209 6.26 7.45 -11.39
C THR A 209 5.75 6.01 -11.57
N LEU A 210 4.74 5.79 -12.42
CA LEU A 210 4.23 4.43 -12.73
C LEU A 210 5.27 3.57 -13.47
N ILE A 211 5.92 4.15 -14.49
CA ILE A 211 6.94 3.43 -15.29
C ILE A 211 8.12 2.99 -14.40
N SER A 212 8.47 3.78 -13.39
CA SER A 212 9.55 3.41 -12.48
C SER A 212 9.29 2.12 -11.67
N GLY A 213 8.04 1.65 -11.60
CA GLY A 213 7.70 0.34 -11.02
C GLY A 213 8.36 -0.85 -11.74
N VAL A 214 8.89 -0.67 -12.96
CA VAL A 214 9.67 -1.72 -13.64
C VAL A 214 11.08 -1.87 -13.08
N ILE A 215 11.65 -0.84 -12.47
CA ILE A 215 13.06 -0.81 -12.02
C ILE A 215 13.41 -2.00 -11.11
N PRO A 216 12.59 -2.37 -10.11
CA PRO A 216 12.90 -3.49 -9.23
C PRO A 216 12.88 -4.86 -9.90
N ALA A 217 12.12 -5.01 -10.96
CA ALA A 217 12.06 -6.26 -11.68
C ALA A 217 13.39 -6.56 -12.40
N LEU A 218 14.15 -5.54 -12.80
CA LEU A 218 15.40 -5.72 -13.54
C LEU A 218 16.46 -6.55 -12.78
N PRO A 219 16.84 -6.21 -11.52
CA PRO A 219 17.76 -7.02 -10.75
C PRO A 219 17.24 -8.44 -10.49
N LEU A 220 15.94 -8.58 -10.22
CA LEU A 220 15.33 -9.88 -9.94
C LEU A 220 15.37 -10.81 -11.15
N LEU A 221 15.17 -10.29 -12.36
CA LEU A 221 15.31 -11.05 -13.59
C LEU A 221 16.73 -11.57 -13.82
N LEU A 222 17.75 -10.74 -13.51
CA LEU A 222 19.16 -11.11 -13.65
C LEU A 222 19.60 -12.16 -12.62
N ILE A 223 19.05 -12.10 -11.40
CA ILE A 223 19.46 -12.97 -10.29
C ILE A 223 18.65 -14.30 -10.30
N ARG A 224 17.49 -14.32 -10.94
CA ARG A 224 16.59 -15.49 -10.98
C ARG A 224 17.27 -16.84 -11.29
N PRO A 225 18.19 -16.97 -12.26
CA PRO A 225 18.82 -18.25 -12.57
C PRO A 225 19.58 -18.85 -11.39
N PHE A 226 20.03 -18.02 -10.45
CA PHE A 226 20.84 -18.40 -9.29
C PHE A 226 20.00 -18.72 -8.05
N LEU A 227 18.68 -18.52 -8.10
CA LEU A 227 17.79 -18.77 -6.97
C LEU A 227 17.50 -20.28 -6.86
N PRO A 228 17.66 -20.90 -5.68
CA PRO A 228 17.26 -22.26 -5.46
C PRO A 228 15.73 -22.39 -5.41
N GLU A 229 15.19 -23.51 -5.85
CA GLU A 229 13.80 -23.87 -5.53
C GLU A 229 13.73 -24.40 -4.10
N SER A 230 12.55 -24.44 -3.49
CA SER A 230 12.35 -25.03 -2.17
C SER A 230 12.76 -26.51 -2.15
N PRO A 231 13.72 -26.92 -1.29
CA PRO A 231 14.11 -28.32 -1.16
C PRO A 231 12.97 -29.22 -0.68
N GLU A 232 12.09 -28.71 0.20
CA GLU A 232 10.93 -29.45 0.68
C GLU A 232 9.90 -29.67 -0.42
N TRP A 233 9.65 -28.66 -1.23
CA TRP A 233 8.75 -28.79 -2.37
C TRP A 233 9.28 -29.81 -3.40
N GLN A 234 10.58 -29.75 -3.69
CA GLN A 234 11.20 -30.71 -4.63
C GLN A 234 11.08 -32.14 -4.12
N LYS A 235 11.41 -32.41 -2.86
CA LYS A 235 11.26 -33.74 -2.24
C LYS A 235 9.82 -34.26 -2.31
N LYS A 236 8.83 -33.41 -1.97
CA LYS A 236 7.41 -33.79 -2.01
C LYS A 236 6.92 -34.05 -3.44
N LYS A 237 7.44 -33.29 -4.40
CA LYS A 237 7.13 -33.43 -5.82
C LYS A 237 7.68 -34.77 -6.36
N GLU A 238 8.95 -35.08 -6.08
CA GLU A 238 9.61 -36.30 -6.47
C GLU A 238 8.97 -37.56 -5.83
N ALA A 239 8.56 -37.42 -4.57
CA ALA A 239 7.83 -38.49 -3.84
C ALA A 239 6.36 -38.62 -4.27
N GLY A 240 5.82 -37.76 -5.11
CA GLY A 240 4.40 -37.77 -5.49
C GLY A 240 3.43 -37.45 -4.35
N THR A 241 3.93 -36.92 -3.23
CA THR A 241 3.18 -36.65 -1.98
C THR A 241 2.73 -35.22 -1.81
N LEU A 242 2.78 -34.40 -2.87
CA LEU A 242 2.28 -33.03 -2.83
C LEU A 242 0.78 -33.01 -2.48
N ARG A 243 0.47 -32.78 -1.21
CA ARG A 243 -0.91 -32.57 -0.75
C ARG A 243 -1.40 -31.23 -1.29
N ARG A 244 -2.56 -31.22 -1.93
CA ARG A 244 -3.19 -29.99 -2.37
C ARG A 244 -3.84 -29.32 -1.16
N PRO A 245 -3.39 -28.14 -0.70
CA PRO A 245 -4.04 -27.46 0.39
C PRO A 245 -5.46 -27.05 -0.07
N SER A 246 -6.43 -27.24 0.81
CA SER A 246 -7.83 -26.88 0.56
C SER A 246 -8.23 -25.68 1.39
N ILE A 247 -8.76 -24.64 0.75
CA ILE A 247 -9.36 -23.48 1.46
C ILE A 247 -10.47 -23.94 2.41
N ALA A 248 -11.23 -24.99 2.04
CA ALA A 248 -12.27 -25.54 2.89
C ALA A 248 -11.73 -26.10 4.21
N GLU A 249 -10.50 -26.61 4.24
CA GLU A 249 -9.86 -27.13 5.44
C GLU A 249 -9.59 -26.02 6.49
N LEU A 250 -9.39 -24.77 6.07
CA LEU A 250 -9.28 -23.61 6.96
C LEU A 250 -10.54 -23.37 7.80
N PHE A 251 -11.69 -23.83 7.30
CA PHE A 251 -12.99 -23.70 7.98
C PHE A 251 -13.41 -24.97 8.72
N SER A 252 -12.53 -25.94 8.85
CA SER A 252 -12.74 -27.11 9.72
C SER A 252 -13.04 -26.67 11.17
N PRO A 253 -13.74 -27.46 11.98
CA PRO A 253 -14.04 -27.11 13.37
C PRO A 253 -12.83 -26.72 14.20
N ALA A 254 -11.66 -27.28 13.90
CA ALA A 254 -10.41 -26.99 14.60
C ALA A 254 -9.81 -25.62 14.22
N LEU A 255 -9.92 -25.21 12.94
CA LEU A 255 -9.22 -24.02 12.42
C LEU A 255 -10.11 -22.82 12.16
N ARG A 256 -11.45 -22.98 12.04
CA ARG A 256 -12.37 -21.90 11.68
C ARG A 256 -12.24 -20.65 12.54
N LYS A 257 -12.06 -20.81 13.86
CA LYS A 257 -11.89 -19.69 14.78
C LYS A 257 -10.58 -18.97 14.51
N THR A 258 -9.49 -19.69 14.38
CA THR A 258 -8.16 -19.16 14.04
C THR A 258 -8.22 -18.40 12.72
N THR A 259 -8.78 -19.02 11.67
CA THR A 259 -8.92 -18.40 10.35
C THR A 259 -9.70 -17.08 10.39
N ILE A 260 -10.90 -17.10 10.97
CA ILE A 260 -11.78 -15.92 11.00
C ILE A 260 -11.15 -14.79 11.83
N VAL A 261 -10.68 -15.10 13.04
CA VAL A 261 -10.12 -14.07 13.94
C VAL A 261 -8.85 -13.47 13.35
N THR A 262 -7.92 -14.31 12.87
CA THR A 262 -6.68 -13.83 12.22
C THR A 262 -6.99 -12.95 11.01
N THR A 263 -7.92 -13.36 10.15
CA THR A 263 -8.34 -12.60 8.96
C THR A 263 -8.92 -11.25 9.34
N LEU A 264 -9.80 -11.18 10.34
CA LEU A 264 -10.44 -9.92 10.74
C LEU A 264 -9.48 -8.97 11.46
N VAL A 265 -8.56 -9.49 12.30
CA VAL A 265 -7.54 -8.64 12.94
C VAL A 265 -6.52 -8.14 11.91
N PHE A 266 -6.16 -8.97 10.92
CA PHE A 266 -5.36 -8.55 9.78
C PHE A 266 -6.07 -7.43 8.99
N ALA A 267 -7.35 -7.62 8.67
CA ALA A 267 -8.19 -6.62 8.02
C ALA A 267 -8.24 -5.30 8.80
N ALA A 268 -8.30 -5.36 10.13
CA ALA A 268 -8.31 -4.17 10.96
C ALA A 268 -7.03 -3.35 10.83
N SER A 269 -5.86 -3.99 10.84
CA SER A 269 -4.57 -3.30 10.64
C SER A 269 -4.50 -2.59 9.29
N TYR A 270 -4.98 -3.24 8.21
CA TYR A 270 -5.08 -2.63 6.87
C TYR A 270 -6.13 -1.52 6.82
N GLY A 271 -7.28 -1.72 7.46
CA GLY A 271 -8.37 -0.76 7.47
C GLY A 271 -8.00 0.58 8.12
N ILE A 272 -7.19 0.57 9.18
CA ILE A 272 -6.64 1.80 9.78
C ILE A 272 -5.80 2.55 8.75
N ALA A 273 -4.89 1.86 8.06
CA ALA A 273 -4.01 2.47 7.07
C ALA A 273 -4.78 3.00 5.86
N PHE A 274 -5.61 2.18 5.22
CA PHE A 274 -6.31 2.54 3.99
C PHE A 274 -7.49 3.49 4.23
N GLY A 275 -8.13 3.43 5.40
CA GLY A 275 -9.24 4.31 5.76
C GLY A 275 -8.82 5.75 6.04
N ALA A 276 -7.62 5.96 6.59
CA ALA A 276 -7.13 7.28 6.97
C ALA A 276 -5.78 7.62 6.34
N ILE A 277 -4.71 6.88 6.67
CA ILE A 277 -3.34 7.27 6.38
C ILE A 277 -3.10 7.38 4.86
N GLN A 278 -3.59 6.44 4.08
CA GLN A 278 -3.45 6.42 2.61
C GLN A 278 -4.29 7.50 1.90
N GLN A 279 -5.21 8.16 2.61
CA GLN A 279 -5.97 9.28 2.06
C GLN A 279 -5.23 10.63 2.22
N LEU A 280 -4.10 10.64 2.91
CA LEU A 280 -3.34 11.86 3.21
C LEU A 280 -3.02 12.72 1.98
N PRO A 281 -2.58 12.16 0.83
CA PRO A 281 -2.35 12.95 -0.37
C PRO A 281 -3.61 13.66 -0.90
N GLN A 282 -4.77 13.05 -0.75
CA GLN A 282 -6.03 13.67 -1.14
C GLN A 282 -6.52 14.73 -0.15
N ILE A 283 -6.14 14.59 1.13
CA ILE A 283 -6.51 15.52 2.21
C ILE A 283 -5.64 16.78 2.15
N LEU A 284 -4.31 16.65 2.03
CA LEU A 284 -3.37 17.76 2.15
C LEU A 284 -3.12 18.50 0.84
N GLY A 285 -3.15 17.81 -0.30
CA GLY A 285 -2.71 18.35 -1.58
C GLY A 285 -3.61 19.48 -2.08
N ALA A 286 -3.00 20.47 -2.74
CA ALA A 286 -3.70 21.61 -3.35
C ALA A 286 -4.72 21.13 -4.40
N GLN A 287 -5.92 21.68 -4.36
CA GLN A 287 -7.02 21.34 -5.25
C GLN A 287 -7.68 22.60 -5.77
N ALA A 288 -8.15 22.53 -7.03
CA ALA A 288 -8.94 23.57 -7.65
C ALA A 288 -8.31 24.98 -7.55
N LEU A 289 -6.98 25.08 -7.78
CA LEU A 289 -6.23 26.32 -7.69
C LEU A 289 -6.85 27.44 -8.55
N GLY A 290 -7.07 28.62 -7.93
CA GLY A 290 -7.67 29.76 -8.60
C GLY A 290 -9.19 29.66 -8.78
N THR A 291 -9.88 28.73 -8.12
CA THR A 291 -11.34 28.59 -8.16
C THR A 291 -11.98 28.89 -6.81
N PRO A 292 -13.30 29.14 -6.74
CA PRO A 292 -14.02 29.30 -5.47
C PRO A 292 -13.97 28.04 -4.57
N LYS A 293 -13.66 26.87 -5.13
CA LYS A 293 -13.56 25.59 -4.42
C LYS A 293 -12.13 25.17 -4.11
N GLU A 294 -11.20 26.16 -4.09
CA GLU A 294 -9.81 25.91 -3.73
C GLU A 294 -9.72 25.33 -2.32
N SER A 295 -9.01 24.20 -2.20
CA SER A 295 -8.88 23.47 -0.94
C SER A 295 -7.55 22.73 -0.86
N GLY A 296 -7.21 22.27 0.34
CA GLY A 296 -5.95 21.62 0.67
C GLY A 296 -5.32 22.25 1.91
N HIS A 297 -4.16 21.75 2.32
CA HIS A 297 -3.44 22.35 3.44
C HIS A 297 -2.83 23.71 3.06
N GLN A 298 -2.93 24.71 3.93
CA GLN A 298 -2.51 26.10 3.66
C GLN A 298 -1.06 26.19 3.15
N GLN A 299 -0.12 25.51 3.78
CA GLN A 299 1.30 25.55 3.36
C GLN A 299 1.52 24.84 2.01
N VAL A 300 0.76 23.80 1.71
CA VAL A 300 0.80 23.12 0.40
C VAL A 300 0.25 24.03 -0.69
N LEU A 301 -0.86 24.70 -0.40
CA LEU A 301 -1.44 25.71 -1.28
C LEU A 301 -0.50 26.89 -1.52
N ALA A 302 0.18 27.38 -0.47
CA ALA A 302 1.15 28.46 -0.57
C ALA A 302 2.34 28.07 -1.45
N ALA A 303 2.90 26.85 -1.27
CA ALA A 303 3.97 26.34 -2.10
C ALA A 303 3.53 26.18 -3.57
N ALA A 304 2.35 25.63 -3.80
CA ALA A 304 1.76 25.49 -5.13
C ALA A 304 1.57 26.84 -5.83
N LYS A 305 1.05 27.85 -5.12
CA LYS A 305 0.88 29.23 -5.65
C LYS A 305 2.22 29.89 -5.94
N ALA A 306 3.20 29.75 -5.05
CA ALA A 306 4.55 30.28 -5.27
C ALA A 306 5.18 29.68 -6.54
N LYS A 307 4.99 28.38 -6.77
CA LYS A 307 5.48 27.70 -7.98
C LYS A 307 4.71 28.10 -9.25
N ALA A 308 3.41 28.35 -9.14
CA ALA A 308 2.61 28.86 -10.26
C ALA A 308 3.04 30.24 -10.71
N GLY A 309 3.61 31.06 -9.81
CA GLY A 309 3.96 32.46 -10.06
C GLY A 309 2.76 33.38 -10.14
N GLU A 310 2.93 34.56 -10.74
CA GLU A 310 1.85 35.54 -10.86
C GLU A 310 0.74 35.06 -11.80
N PRO A 311 -0.54 35.18 -11.40
CA PRO A 311 -1.66 34.82 -12.24
C PRO A 311 -1.75 35.71 -13.49
N LYS A 312 -2.21 35.15 -14.60
CA LYS A 312 -2.39 35.91 -15.86
C LYS A 312 -3.40 37.05 -15.78
N GLY A 313 -4.26 37.00 -14.76
CA GLY A 313 -5.31 38.00 -14.53
C GLY A 313 -6.29 37.53 -13.45
N LYS A 314 -7.45 38.14 -13.40
CA LYS A 314 -8.59 37.68 -12.60
C LYS A 314 -9.71 37.23 -13.50
N ASN A 315 -10.30 36.08 -13.21
CA ASN A 315 -11.50 35.61 -13.85
C ASN A 315 -12.62 36.62 -13.65
N LYS A 316 -13.25 37.12 -14.72
CA LYS A 316 -14.23 38.20 -14.69
C LYS A 316 -15.50 37.83 -13.91
N GLU A 317 -15.87 36.54 -13.87
CA GLU A 317 -17.09 36.05 -13.21
C GLU A 317 -16.85 35.75 -11.72
N THR A 318 -15.69 35.20 -11.37
CA THR A 318 -15.42 34.74 -10.00
C THR A 318 -14.54 35.69 -9.19
N GLY A 319 -13.91 36.67 -9.83
CA GLY A 319 -12.95 37.57 -9.20
C GLY A 319 -11.65 36.92 -8.71
N LYS A 320 -11.50 35.62 -8.92
CA LYS A 320 -10.35 34.81 -8.46
C LYS A 320 -9.17 34.87 -9.46
N PRO A 321 -7.93 34.62 -8.99
CA PRO A 321 -6.76 34.57 -9.86
C PRO A 321 -6.93 33.55 -10.97
N GLU A 322 -6.60 33.89 -12.19
CA GLU A 322 -6.63 32.99 -13.35
C GLU A 322 -5.21 32.53 -13.69
N TYR A 323 -4.98 31.23 -13.60
CA TYR A 323 -3.71 30.58 -13.92
C TYR A 323 -3.79 29.86 -15.25
N THR A 324 -2.70 29.91 -16.05
CA THR A 324 -2.56 29.15 -17.28
C THR A 324 -2.53 27.63 -16.99
N PRO A 325 -2.78 26.78 -17.99
CA PRO A 325 -2.63 25.32 -17.82
C PRO A 325 -1.24 24.92 -17.32
N ASP A 326 -0.17 25.54 -17.82
CA ASP A 326 1.21 25.26 -17.42
C ASP A 326 1.47 25.68 -15.97
N GLN A 327 0.98 26.84 -15.57
CA GLN A 327 1.04 27.31 -14.17
C GLN A 327 0.30 26.35 -13.23
N LYS A 328 -0.87 25.86 -13.62
CA LYS A 328 -1.62 24.87 -12.83
C LYS A 328 -0.89 23.53 -12.74
N LYS A 329 -0.24 23.11 -13.83
CA LYS A 329 0.60 21.89 -13.87
C LYS A 329 1.80 22.04 -12.92
N ALA A 330 2.54 23.13 -13.01
CA ALA A 330 3.68 23.40 -12.13
C ALA A 330 3.27 23.46 -10.65
N ALA A 331 2.16 24.12 -10.34
CA ALA A 331 1.58 24.14 -8.99
C ALA A 331 1.17 22.75 -8.50
N GLY A 332 0.59 21.92 -9.36
CA GLY A 332 0.22 20.54 -9.07
C GLY A 332 1.43 19.69 -8.72
N ASN A 333 2.47 19.74 -9.54
CA ASN A 333 3.72 19.02 -9.31
C ASN A 333 4.38 19.42 -7.97
N GLU A 334 4.38 20.70 -7.63
CA GLU A 334 4.91 21.20 -6.36
C GLU A 334 4.06 20.71 -5.17
N SER A 335 2.74 20.80 -5.29
CA SER A 335 1.81 20.25 -4.30
C SER A 335 2.07 18.77 -4.03
N ASP A 336 2.20 17.97 -5.09
CA ASP A 336 2.43 16.53 -4.99
C ASP A 336 3.81 16.22 -4.37
N ALA A 337 4.84 17.02 -4.70
CA ALA A 337 6.17 16.87 -4.09
C ALA A 337 6.16 17.20 -2.58
N VAL A 338 5.47 18.26 -2.15
CA VAL A 338 5.35 18.61 -0.73
C VAL A 338 4.59 17.51 0.03
N VAL A 339 3.51 16.99 -0.55
CA VAL A 339 2.70 15.93 0.06
C VAL A 339 3.47 14.61 0.11
N ALA A 340 4.21 14.26 -0.94
CA ALA A 340 5.08 13.09 -0.93
C ALA A 340 6.14 13.20 0.18
N GLY A 341 6.67 14.43 0.43
CA GLY A 341 7.53 14.70 1.56
C GLY A 341 6.89 14.45 2.92
N VAL A 342 5.57 14.63 3.06
CA VAL A 342 4.85 14.22 4.29
C VAL A 342 4.71 12.70 4.38
N THR A 343 4.42 12.03 3.26
CA THR A 343 4.33 10.56 3.19
C THR A 343 5.66 9.88 3.55
N LEU A 344 6.80 10.50 3.24
CA LEU A 344 8.10 10.01 3.69
C LEU A 344 8.18 9.84 5.21
N TRP A 345 7.61 10.76 6.00
CA TRP A 345 7.58 10.64 7.45
C TRP A 345 6.74 9.47 7.94
N GLN A 346 5.64 9.15 7.26
CA GLN A 346 4.87 7.92 7.51
C GLN A 346 5.75 6.67 7.36
N GLU A 347 6.52 6.58 6.28
CA GLU A 347 7.35 5.40 6.00
C GLU A 347 8.57 5.31 6.93
N LEU A 348 9.17 6.45 7.30
CA LEU A 348 10.20 6.49 8.35
C LEU A 348 9.65 6.00 9.69
N GLY A 349 8.44 6.44 10.06
CA GLY A 349 7.73 5.92 11.22
C GLY A 349 7.46 4.42 11.11
N GLY A 350 7.00 3.96 9.94
CA GLY A 350 6.77 2.56 9.65
C GLY A 350 8.02 1.69 9.80
N LEU A 351 9.16 2.16 9.30
CA LEU A 351 10.45 1.49 9.44
C LEU A 351 10.84 1.35 10.92
N LEU A 352 10.75 2.44 11.69
CA LEU A 352 10.99 2.41 13.13
C LEU A 352 10.03 1.46 13.85
N GLY A 353 8.74 1.52 13.53
CA GLY A 353 7.71 0.66 14.13
C GLY A 353 7.96 -0.82 13.88
N ARG A 354 8.39 -1.19 12.66
CA ARG A 354 8.75 -2.57 12.32
C ARG A 354 10.01 -3.04 13.06
N ALA A 355 11.03 -2.19 13.16
CA ALA A 355 12.22 -2.47 13.94
C ALA A 355 11.90 -2.66 15.43
N LEU A 356 11.07 -1.77 16.01
CA LEU A 356 10.59 -1.88 17.40
C LEU A 356 9.79 -3.18 17.60
N LEU A 357 8.91 -3.53 16.69
CA LEU A 357 8.14 -4.77 16.76
C LEU A 357 9.06 -5.99 16.73
N ALA A 358 10.05 -6.03 15.84
CA ALA A 358 11.03 -7.12 15.77
C ALA A 358 11.82 -7.28 17.09
N ILE A 359 12.26 -6.15 17.69
CA ILE A 359 12.96 -6.16 18.98
C ILE A 359 12.04 -6.62 20.13
N LEU A 360 10.80 -6.11 20.17
CA LEU A 360 9.83 -6.46 21.20
C LEU A 360 9.36 -7.90 21.09
N ALA A 361 9.29 -8.47 19.89
CA ALA A 361 8.95 -9.87 19.68
C ALA A 361 9.92 -10.85 20.36
N LEU A 362 11.18 -10.43 20.58
CA LEU A 362 12.17 -11.21 21.31
C LEU A 362 11.96 -11.15 22.84
N LYS A 363 11.25 -10.14 23.34
CA LYS A 363 11.03 -9.89 24.78
C LYS A 363 9.63 -10.26 25.23
N ILE A 364 8.64 -10.06 24.37
CA ILE A 364 7.22 -10.28 24.70
C ILE A 364 6.78 -11.61 24.08
N VAL A 365 6.66 -12.63 24.94
CA VAL A 365 6.27 -13.99 24.54
C VAL A 365 4.84 -14.04 24.02
N SER A 366 3.89 -13.36 24.68
CA SER A 366 2.49 -13.32 24.24
C SER A 366 2.33 -12.49 22.96
N ARG A 367 1.91 -13.13 21.90
CA ARG A 367 1.68 -12.48 20.59
C ARG A 367 0.51 -11.48 20.65
N ARG A 368 -0.50 -11.74 21.47
CA ARG A 368 -1.59 -10.80 21.73
C ARG A 368 -1.07 -9.53 22.41
N SER A 369 -0.24 -9.68 23.44
CA SER A 369 0.34 -8.54 24.16
C SER A 369 1.25 -7.71 23.24
N LEU A 370 2.08 -8.37 22.42
CA LEU A 370 2.93 -7.72 21.43
C LEU A 370 2.12 -6.84 20.46
N LEU A 371 1.05 -7.39 19.90
CA LEU A 371 0.22 -6.65 18.96
C LEU A 371 -0.52 -5.48 19.64
N ARG A 372 -1.00 -5.67 20.87
CA ARG A 372 -1.68 -4.62 21.66
C ARG A 372 -0.82 -3.43 21.99
N VAL A 373 0.51 -3.60 22.15
CA VAL A 373 1.45 -2.48 22.34
C VAL A 373 1.36 -1.46 21.21
N PHE A 374 1.06 -1.90 20.00
CA PHE A 374 0.86 -1.03 18.83
C PHE A 374 -0.61 -0.64 18.64
N GLN A 375 -1.54 -1.57 18.82
CA GLN A 375 -2.96 -1.33 18.55
C GLN A 375 -3.63 -0.36 19.51
N ILE A 376 -3.35 -0.47 20.82
CA ILE A 376 -4.00 0.41 21.81
C ILE A 376 -3.61 1.87 21.61
N PRO A 377 -2.31 2.23 21.46
CA PRO A 377 -1.97 3.60 21.11
C PRO A 377 -2.50 4.02 19.73
N ALA A 378 -2.51 3.13 18.73
CA ALA A 378 -3.05 3.44 17.39
C ALA A 378 -4.55 3.79 17.43
N LEU A 379 -5.34 3.10 18.27
CA LEU A 379 -6.77 3.36 18.48
C LEU A 379 -7.05 4.80 18.93
N ILE A 380 -6.12 5.43 19.64
CA ILE A 380 -6.25 6.79 20.15
C ILE A 380 -5.59 7.77 19.19
N VAL A 381 -4.31 7.54 18.87
CA VAL A 381 -3.46 8.49 18.13
C VAL A 381 -3.95 8.71 16.70
N VAL A 382 -4.30 7.64 15.97
CA VAL A 382 -4.66 7.79 14.55
C VAL A 382 -6.00 8.52 14.36
N PRO A 383 -7.10 8.15 15.04
CA PRO A 383 -8.34 8.90 14.93
C PRO A 383 -8.21 10.34 15.42
N ALA A 384 -7.53 10.57 16.53
CA ALA A 384 -7.33 11.93 17.08
C ALA A 384 -6.54 12.81 16.10
N LEU A 385 -5.46 12.28 15.51
CA LEU A 385 -4.66 12.97 14.51
C LEU A 385 -5.49 13.38 13.29
N PHE A 386 -6.23 12.43 12.70
CA PHE A 386 -7.00 12.72 11.48
C PHE A 386 -8.21 13.62 11.75
N TYR A 387 -8.85 13.50 12.92
CA TYR A 387 -9.88 14.43 13.34
C TYR A 387 -9.31 15.86 13.47
N TRP A 388 -8.15 16.00 14.13
CA TRP A 388 -7.45 17.27 14.25
C TRP A 388 -7.04 17.85 12.87
N ILE A 389 -6.48 17.03 11.96
CA ILE A 389 -6.15 17.46 10.60
C ILE A 389 -7.37 18.01 9.88
N GLY A 390 -8.56 17.43 10.08
CA GLY A 390 -9.81 17.87 9.46
C GLY A 390 -10.17 19.32 9.79
N GLY A 391 -9.90 19.76 11.03
CA GLY A 391 -10.09 21.15 11.46
C GLY A 391 -8.91 22.07 11.18
N ALA A 392 -7.71 21.52 11.06
CA ALA A 392 -6.44 22.24 11.07
C ALA A 392 -5.86 22.58 9.68
N LEU A 393 -6.55 22.24 8.59
CA LEU A 393 -6.04 22.46 7.21
C LEU A 393 -5.67 23.91 6.92
N GLN A 394 -6.30 24.88 7.58
CA GLN A 394 -6.11 26.31 7.34
C GLN A 394 -5.13 27.00 8.30
N SER A 395 -4.81 26.40 9.45
CA SER A 395 -4.14 27.12 10.54
C SER A 395 -2.87 26.47 11.07
N GLU A 396 -2.64 25.18 10.82
CA GLU A 396 -1.61 24.42 11.52
C GLU A 396 -0.32 24.20 10.69
N SER A 397 0.78 24.02 11.40
CA SER A 397 2.07 23.74 10.79
C SER A 397 2.12 22.35 10.16
N LEU A 398 2.58 22.26 8.91
CA LEU A 398 2.86 21.00 8.23
C LEU A 398 3.88 20.13 9.00
N THR A 399 4.73 20.75 9.81
CA THR A 399 5.70 20.05 10.68
C THR A 399 4.99 19.21 11.74
N MET A 400 3.93 19.75 12.36
CA MET A 400 3.11 19.01 13.34
C MET A 400 2.42 17.82 12.68
N ILE A 401 1.90 18.01 11.47
CA ILE A 401 1.30 16.92 10.68
C ILE A 401 2.36 15.84 10.38
N LYS A 402 3.56 16.20 9.95
CA LYS A 402 4.67 15.26 9.71
C LYS A 402 4.99 14.43 10.95
N PHE A 403 5.07 15.07 12.12
CA PHE A 403 5.31 14.35 13.38
C PHE A 403 4.16 13.40 13.72
N GLY A 404 2.91 13.86 13.63
CA GLY A 404 1.73 13.01 13.85
C GLY A 404 1.67 11.81 12.90
N ILE A 405 1.95 12.03 11.61
CA ILE A 405 1.99 10.97 10.59
C ILE A 405 3.16 10.01 10.82
N PHE A 406 4.31 10.49 11.28
CA PHE A 406 5.41 9.62 11.73
C PHE A 406 4.95 8.69 12.85
N MET A 407 4.28 9.21 13.88
CA MET A 407 3.74 8.40 14.97
C MET A 407 2.67 7.42 14.50
N ALA A 408 1.78 7.84 13.60
CA ALA A 408 0.79 6.95 12.97
C ALA A 408 1.49 5.82 12.18
N GLY A 409 2.58 6.12 11.49
CA GLY A 409 3.43 5.14 10.81
C GLY A 409 4.03 4.12 11.78
N VAL A 410 4.65 4.57 12.89
CA VAL A 410 5.20 3.70 13.94
C VAL A 410 4.13 2.72 14.44
N LEU A 411 2.95 3.22 14.75
CA LEU A 411 1.89 2.44 15.40
C LEU A 411 1.11 1.55 14.43
N THR A 412 0.90 1.97 13.17
CA THR A 412 0.05 1.25 12.21
C THR A 412 0.86 0.44 11.22
N VAL A 413 1.81 1.07 10.52
CA VAL A 413 2.65 0.38 9.53
C VAL A 413 3.56 -0.64 10.20
N GLY A 414 4.01 -0.36 11.43
CA GLY A 414 4.75 -1.30 12.28
C GLY A 414 4.03 -2.64 12.47
N GLN A 415 2.70 -2.64 12.62
CA GLN A 415 1.90 -3.86 12.81
C GLN A 415 1.99 -4.84 11.62
N PHE A 416 2.29 -4.36 10.41
CA PHE A 416 2.32 -5.26 9.23
C PHE A 416 3.40 -6.34 9.33
N SER A 417 4.53 -6.06 9.99
CA SER A 417 5.57 -7.07 10.23
C SER A 417 5.18 -8.16 11.24
N PHE A 418 4.14 -7.94 12.04
CA PHE A 418 3.62 -8.94 12.96
C PHE A 418 3.07 -10.18 12.22
N TRP A 419 2.38 -9.94 11.11
CA TRP A 419 1.61 -10.99 10.44
C TRP A 419 2.48 -12.08 9.82
N GLY A 420 3.60 -11.70 9.19
CA GLY A 420 4.53 -12.66 8.60
C GLY A 420 5.18 -13.59 9.62
N ASN A 421 5.35 -13.14 10.86
CA ASN A 421 5.88 -13.97 11.94
C ASN A 421 4.79 -14.78 12.65
N TYR A 422 3.57 -14.23 12.75
CA TYR A 422 2.49 -14.83 13.51
C TYR A 422 1.74 -15.92 12.74
N ILE A 423 1.37 -15.67 11.48
CA ILE A 423 0.51 -16.58 10.71
C ILE A 423 1.12 -17.98 10.56
N PRO A 424 2.42 -18.16 10.25
CA PRO A 424 3.04 -19.47 10.16
C PRO A 424 3.01 -20.29 11.46
N LEU A 425 2.83 -19.63 12.61
CA LEU A 425 2.80 -20.29 13.93
C LEU A 425 1.42 -20.84 14.30
N VAL A 426 0.34 -20.33 13.70
CA VAL A 426 -1.04 -20.69 14.08
C VAL A 426 -1.74 -21.59 13.07
N PHE A 427 -1.11 -21.85 11.92
CA PHE A 427 -1.61 -22.80 10.93
C PHE A 427 -0.69 -24.02 10.78
N PRO A 428 -1.26 -25.22 10.59
CA PRO A 428 -0.49 -26.43 10.30
C PRO A 428 0.41 -26.25 9.06
N VAL A 429 1.55 -26.92 9.03
CA VAL A 429 2.58 -26.78 7.97
C VAL A 429 2.01 -26.82 6.55
N HIS A 430 1.08 -27.75 6.27
CA HIS A 430 0.47 -27.93 4.95
C HIS A 430 -0.56 -26.85 4.58
N LEU A 431 -0.99 -26.01 5.55
CA LEU A 431 -1.94 -24.92 5.35
C LEU A 431 -1.35 -23.53 5.61
N ARG A 432 -0.06 -23.43 5.96
CA ARG A 432 0.57 -22.13 6.29
C ARG A 432 0.42 -21.12 5.16
N GLY A 433 0.81 -21.51 3.94
CA GLY A 433 0.67 -20.64 2.77
C GLY A 433 -0.80 -20.32 2.44
N THR A 434 -1.70 -21.29 2.54
CA THR A 434 -3.13 -21.09 2.28
C THR A 434 -3.77 -20.21 3.35
N GLY A 435 -3.44 -20.39 4.63
CA GLY A 435 -3.93 -19.56 5.73
C GLY A 435 -3.42 -18.12 5.63
N GLU A 436 -2.14 -17.95 5.29
CA GLU A 436 -1.56 -16.64 5.05
C GLU A 436 -2.19 -15.95 3.85
N SER A 437 -2.31 -16.67 2.73
CA SER A 437 -2.99 -16.17 1.54
C SER A 437 -4.42 -15.74 1.86
N PHE A 438 -5.16 -16.51 2.66
CA PHE A 438 -6.52 -16.17 3.05
C PHE A 438 -6.56 -14.90 3.92
N ALA A 439 -5.76 -14.82 4.96
CA ALA A 439 -5.71 -13.67 5.87
C ALA A 439 -5.25 -12.39 5.15
N ALA A 440 -4.20 -12.47 4.33
CA ALA A 440 -3.66 -11.33 3.63
C ALA A 440 -4.58 -10.84 2.50
N ASN A 441 -5.11 -11.75 1.68
CA ASN A 441 -5.88 -11.39 0.50
C ASN A 441 -7.35 -11.07 0.84
N ILE A 442 -8.03 -11.92 1.61
CA ILE A 442 -9.42 -11.62 2.04
C ILE A 442 -9.41 -10.55 3.13
N GLY A 443 -8.62 -10.73 4.18
CA GLY A 443 -8.56 -9.77 5.28
C GLY A 443 -7.98 -8.45 4.85
N GLY A 444 -6.71 -8.44 4.43
CA GLY A 444 -5.99 -7.21 4.10
C GLY A 444 -6.52 -6.54 2.83
N ARG A 445 -6.49 -7.27 1.70
CA ARG A 445 -6.75 -6.67 0.38
C ARG A 445 -8.23 -6.39 0.12
N ILE A 446 -9.15 -7.26 0.52
CA ILE A 446 -10.59 -7.04 0.29
C ILE A 446 -11.20 -6.23 1.44
N ILE A 447 -11.20 -6.79 2.66
CA ILE A 447 -11.91 -6.17 3.79
C ILE A 447 -11.18 -4.91 4.29
N GLY A 448 -9.84 -4.97 4.44
CA GLY A 448 -9.07 -3.83 4.94
C GLY A 448 -9.04 -2.66 3.95
N THR A 449 -8.82 -2.93 2.65
CA THR A 449 -8.80 -1.86 1.63
C THR A 449 -10.20 -1.29 1.37
N ALA A 450 -11.29 -2.02 1.68
CA ALA A 450 -12.65 -1.47 1.64
C ALA A 450 -12.83 -0.22 2.53
N ALA A 451 -11.98 -0.04 3.56
CA ALA A 451 -11.94 1.17 4.35
C ALA A 451 -11.71 2.44 3.50
N ALA A 452 -10.83 2.37 2.48
CA ALA A 452 -10.61 3.48 1.55
C ALA A 452 -11.91 3.79 0.75
N PHE A 453 -12.60 2.75 0.27
CA PHE A 453 -13.87 2.90 -0.42
C PHE A 453 -14.91 3.59 0.47
N ILE A 454 -15.00 3.20 1.74
CA ILE A 454 -15.95 3.81 2.70
C ILE A 454 -15.57 5.29 2.92
N THR A 455 -14.31 5.60 3.20
CA THR A 455 -13.86 6.98 3.45
C THR A 455 -14.12 7.88 2.25
N ILE A 456 -13.76 7.44 1.04
CA ILE A 456 -14.00 8.23 -0.19
C ILE A 456 -15.49 8.38 -0.48
N SER A 457 -16.31 7.40 -0.11
CA SER A 457 -17.75 7.43 -0.38
C SER A 457 -18.52 8.41 0.51
N LEU A 458 -18.07 8.59 1.74
CA LEU A 458 -18.73 9.42 2.73
C LEU A 458 -18.17 10.85 2.78
N ALA A 459 -17.03 11.12 2.17
CA ALA A 459 -16.38 12.42 2.18
C ALA A 459 -16.83 13.29 0.99
N THR A 460 -17.13 14.55 1.25
CA THR A 460 -17.50 15.56 0.22
C THR A 460 -16.35 16.55 -0.06
N GLY A 461 -15.24 16.48 0.69
CA GLY A 461 -14.07 17.34 0.52
C GLY A 461 -12.94 16.94 1.46
N PRO A 462 -11.75 17.60 1.33
CA PRO A 462 -10.53 17.18 2.05
C PRO A 462 -10.66 17.17 3.57
N GLY A 463 -11.21 18.23 4.18
CA GLY A 463 -11.41 18.30 5.63
C GLY A 463 -12.37 17.21 6.14
N GLN A 464 -13.48 17.02 5.44
CA GLN A 464 -14.42 15.94 5.77
C GLN A 464 -13.79 14.56 5.53
N MET A 465 -12.94 14.39 4.50
CA MET A 465 -12.22 13.13 4.26
C MET A 465 -11.31 12.78 5.44
N ALA A 466 -10.67 13.76 6.06
CA ALA A 466 -9.87 13.52 7.26
C ALA A 466 -10.74 13.07 8.45
N VAL A 467 -11.88 13.72 8.70
CA VAL A 467 -12.80 13.37 9.78
C VAL A 467 -13.44 12.00 9.55
N VAL A 468 -13.90 11.70 8.34
CA VAL A 468 -14.44 10.38 7.99
C VAL A 468 -13.35 9.31 8.12
N GLY A 469 -12.13 9.60 7.65
CA GLY A 469 -10.97 8.72 7.82
C GLY A 469 -10.66 8.43 9.29
N ALA A 470 -10.77 9.44 10.16
CA ALA A 470 -10.64 9.27 11.61
C ALA A 470 -11.68 8.28 12.16
N CYS A 471 -12.96 8.43 11.78
CA CYS A 471 -14.03 7.54 12.20
C CYS A 471 -13.84 6.10 11.69
N VAL A 472 -13.49 5.95 10.41
CA VAL A 472 -13.27 4.65 9.78
C VAL A 472 -12.06 3.95 10.42
N ALA A 473 -10.92 4.65 10.55
CA ALA A 473 -9.74 4.09 11.20
C ALA A 473 -10.01 3.72 12.66
N GLY A 474 -10.75 4.55 13.40
CA GLY A 474 -11.16 4.28 14.77
C GLY A 474 -12.03 3.03 14.90
N ALA A 475 -13.00 2.85 13.99
CA ALA A 475 -13.86 1.66 13.96
C ALA A 475 -13.05 0.38 13.69
N TYR A 476 -12.16 0.39 12.69
CA TYR A 476 -11.28 -0.74 12.40
C TYR A 476 -10.31 -1.01 13.58
N ALA A 477 -9.73 0.04 14.17
CA ALA A 477 -8.82 -0.10 15.31
C ALA A 477 -9.53 -0.70 16.53
N LEU A 478 -10.75 -0.25 16.82
CA LEU A 478 -11.56 -0.77 17.94
C LEU A 478 -11.89 -2.25 17.74
N VAL A 479 -12.41 -2.61 16.58
CA VAL A 479 -12.74 -4.01 16.23
C VAL A 479 -11.47 -4.87 16.30
N GLY A 480 -10.36 -4.42 15.73
CA GLY A 480 -9.07 -5.13 15.77
C GLY A 480 -8.58 -5.36 17.18
N THR A 481 -8.62 -4.34 18.05
CA THR A 481 -8.18 -4.42 19.44
C THR A 481 -9.01 -5.40 20.26
N ILE A 482 -10.34 -5.40 20.06
CA ILE A 482 -11.25 -6.37 20.73
C ILE A 482 -10.93 -7.79 20.25
N LEU A 483 -10.87 -8.01 18.93
CA LEU A 483 -10.66 -9.34 18.35
C LEU A 483 -9.26 -9.89 18.64
N THR A 484 -8.25 -9.04 18.87
CA THR A 484 -6.91 -9.46 19.30
C THR A 484 -6.94 -10.26 20.60
N GLY A 485 -7.90 -10.02 21.50
CA GLY A 485 -8.11 -10.87 22.69
C GLY A 485 -8.48 -12.33 22.36
N MET A 486 -8.99 -12.58 21.16
CA MET A 486 -9.41 -13.90 20.68
C MET A 486 -8.36 -14.58 19.77
N LEU A 487 -7.28 -13.88 19.38
CA LEU A 487 -6.21 -14.47 18.58
C LEU A 487 -5.64 -15.70 19.29
N PRO A 488 -5.42 -16.82 18.61
CA PRO A 488 -4.71 -17.96 19.19
C PRO A 488 -3.30 -17.57 19.63
N GLU A 489 -2.90 -18.00 20.83
CA GLU A 489 -1.48 -17.96 21.21
C GLU A 489 -0.83 -19.26 20.72
N PRO A 490 0.31 -19.16 20.00
CA PRO A 490 1.06 -20.35 19.60
C PRO A 490 1.49 -21.11 20.85
N SER A 491 1.25 -22.41 20.91
CA SER A 491 1.75 -23.23 22.01
C SER A 491 3.20 -23.62 21.73
N PRO A 492 4.06 -23.70 22.79
CA PRO A 492 5.44 -24.17 22.61
C PRO A 492 5.54 -25.60 22.08
N THR A 493 4.44 -26.37 22.11
CA THR A 493 4.34 -27.77 21.67
C THR A 493 3.91 -27.91 20.21
N ASP A 494 3.44 -26.84 19.55
CA ASP A 494 3.05 -26.86 18.13
C ASP A 494 4.25 -26.69 17.18
N GLU A 495 5.46 -26.79 17.68
CA GLU A 495 6.73 -26.58 16.97
C GLU A 495 7.28 -27.84 16.28
N HIS A 496 6.44 -28.85 16.01
CA HIS A 496 6.87 -30.08 15.34
C HIS A 496 6.37 -30.22 13.90
#